data_232df2ec4e7e96a3bd78fa319198bfc5
#
_entry.id   232df2ec4e7e96a3bd78fa319198bfc5
#
_cell.length_a   1.000
_cell.length_b   1.000
_cell.length_c   1.000
_cell.angle_alpha   90.00
_cell.angle_beta   90.00
_cell.angle_gamma   90.00
#
_symmetry.space_group_name_H-M   'P 1'
#
loop_
_entity.id
_entity.type
_entity.pdbx_description
1 polymer ?
#
loop_
_entity_poly.entity_id
_entity_poly.type
_entity_poly.pdbx_seq_one_letter_code
_entity_poly.pdbx_strand_id
1 'polypeptide(L)'
;MNIETLDITVFVIYVIALIGIAWWVSREKQGHEKDTNDYFLAGSSLPWWAIGASLIAANISAEQIIGMSGSGYEIGLAIASYEWMAAITLLIVGKYFLPIFLKHKIYTMPQFLEQRYDHRVRVVMAVFWLAVYVFVNLTAVLWLGALAINTIAGVDMMYGMLFLGVFSLAYSLYGGLKAVAMTDIIQVVLLVLGGLFLSYTALNLIGDGNGIIHGFNELTTRLPEKFDMILSEDSPHYKSLPGISVLIGGMWIMNLSYWGFNQYIIQRTLA
;
A
#
# COMPACT_ATOMS: atom_id res chain seq x y z
N MET A 1 22.04 -14.46 2.34
CA MET A 1 21.27 -15.58 2.97
C MET A 1 21.15 -16.67 1.92
N ASN A 2 21.34 -17.93 2.31
CA ASN A 2 21.07 -19.04 1.38
C ASN A 2 19.58 -19.34 1.47
N ILE A 3 18.86 -19.21 0.35
CA ILE A 3 17.46 -19.65 0.26
C ILE A 3 17.45 -21.17 0.35
N GLU A 4 16.71 -21.68 1.32
CA GLU A 4 16.53 -23.12 1.47
C GLU A 4 15.43 -23.62 0.52
N THR A 5 15.47 -24.92 0.22
CA THR A 5 14.44 -25.56 -0.63
C THR A 5 13.02 -25.33 -0.10
N LEU A 6 12.87 -25.22 1.23
CA LEU A 6 11.59 -24.94 1.87
C LEU A 6 11.07 -23.55 1.50
N ASP A 7 11.92 -22.52 1.50
CA ASP A 7 11.54 -21.14 1.15
C ASP A 7 11.03 -21.06 -0.29
N ILE A 8 11.78 -21.70 -1.21
CA ILE A 8 11.36 -21.77 -2.63
C ILE A 8 10.03 -22.49 -2.76
N THR A 9 9.83 -23.59 -2.03
CA THR A 9 8.59 -24.37 -2.09
C THR A 9 7.40 -23.55 -1.58
N VAL A 10 7.54 -22.84 -0.46
CA VAL A 10 6.50 -21.97 0.10
C VAL A 10 6.18 -20.83 -0.87
N PHE A 11 7.20 -20.21 -1.47
CA PHE A 11 7.02 -19.14 -2.46
C PHE A 11 6.28 -19.64 -3.71
N VAL A 12 6.65 -20.78 -4.25
CA VAL A 12 5.99 -21.36 -5.44
C VAL A 12 4.53 -21.71 -5.12
N ILE A 13 4.26 -22.33 -3.98
CA ILE A 13 2.88 -22.64 -3.53
C ILE A 13 2.06 -21.33 -3.43
N TYR A 14 2.63 -20.28 -2.84
CA TYR A 14 1.98 -18.98 -2.73
C TYR A 14 1.63 -18.38 -4.10
N VAL A 15 2.58 -18.37 -5.04
CA VAL A 15 2.37 -17.86 -6.41
C VAL A 15 1.26 -18.65 -7.12
N ILE A 16 1.31 -20.00 -7.03
CA ILE A 16 0.28 -20.86 -7.63
C ILE A 16 -1.09 -20.60 -6.99
N ALA A 17 -1.15 -20.45 -5.68
CA ALA A 17 -2.39 -20.13 -4.97
C ALA A 17 -2.98 -18.78 -5.41
N LEU A 18 -2.16 -17.72 -5.54
CA LEU A 18 -2.61 -16.41 -6.02
C LEU A 18 -3.16 -16.48 -7.44
N ILE A 19 -2.44 -17.12 -8.36
CA ILE A 19 -2.89 -17.30 -9.75
C ILE A 19 -4.18 -18.12 -9.80
N GLY A 20 -4.26 -19.20 -9.01
CA GLY A 20 -5.44 -20.06 -8.93
C GLY A 20 -6.68 -19.31 -8.43
N ILE A 21 -6.52 -18.47 -7.38
CA ILE A 21 -7.61 -17.65 -6.85
C ILE A 21 -8.01 -16.56 -7.84
N ALA A 22 -7.04 -15.86 -8.43
CA ALA A 22 -7.32 -14.86 -9.46
C ALA A 22 -8.12 -15.47 -10.62
N TRP A 23 -7.71 -16.64 -11.08
CA TRP A 23 -8.41 -17.35 -12.15
C TRP A 23 -9.80 -17.82 -11.71
N TRP A 24 -9.97 -18.38 -10.52
CA TRP A 24 -11.25 -18.87 -10.00
C TRP A 24 -12.26 -17.72 -9.84
N VAL A 25 -11.82 -16.59 -9.27
CA VAL A 25 -12.68 -15.41 -9.07
C VAL A 25 -13.02 -14.70 -10.38
N SER A 26 -12.12 -14.79 -11.38
CA SER A 26 -12.32 -14.20 -12.70
C SER A 26 -13.23 -15.01 -13.60
N ARG A 27 -13.61 -16.26 -13.20
CA ARG A 27 -14.58 -17.06 -13.94
C ARG A 27 -15.94 -16.39 -13.91
N GLU A 28 -16.54 -16.28 -15.08
CA GLU A 28 -17.85 -15.70 -15.26
C GLU A 28 -18.96 -16.71 -14.96
N LYS A 29 -20.11 -16.18 -14.53
CA LYS A 29 -21.34 -16.95 -14.57
C LYS A 29 -21.76 -17.10 -16.03
N GLN A 30 -22.22 -18.29 -16.41
CA GLN A 30 -22.68 -18.57 -17.78
C GLN A 30 -23.70 -17.51 -18.20
N GLY A 31 -23.45 -16.84 -19.34
CA GLY A 31 -24.37 -15.88 -19.93
C GLY A 31 -24.13 -14.40 -19.55
N HIS A 32 -23.09 -14.07 -18.81
CA HIS A 32 -22.73 -12.68 -18.52
C HIS A 32 -21.44 -12.29 -19.26
N GLU A 33 -21.49 -11.25 -20.09
CA GLU A 33 -20.31 -10.65 -20.71
C GLU A 33 -19.77 -9.52 -19.81
N LYS A 34 -18.47 -9.55 -19.54
CA LYS A 34 -17.81 -8.51 -18.74
C LYS A 34 -17.96 -7.16 -19.40
N ASP A 35 -18.52 -6.24 -18.67
CA ASP A 35 -18.53 -4.83 -19.03
C ASP A 35 -17.39 -4.04 -18.36
N THR A 36 -17.33 -2.76 -18.67
CA THR A 36 -16.33 -1.85 -18.09
C THR A 36 -16.48 -1.73 -16.59
N ASN A 37 -17.69 -1.81 -16.05
CA ASN A 37 -17.98 -1.74 -14.63
C ASN A 37 -17.47 -2.99 -13.91
N ASP A 38 -17.69 -4.18 -14.50
CA ASP A 38 -17.18 -5.44 -13.94
C ASP A 38 -15.66 -5.45 -13.86
N TYR A 39 -14.98 -4.95 -14.89
CA TYR A 39 -13.53 -4.96 -14.95
C TYR A 39 -12.89 -3.91 -14.02
N PHE A 40 -13.38 -2.67 -14.03
CA PHE A 40 -12.76 -1.57 -13.28
C PHE A 40 -13.32 -1.35 -11.88
N LEU A 41 -14.58 -1.74 -11.62
CA LEU A 41 -15.25 -1.56 -10.32
C LEU A 41 -15.76 -2.86 -9.71
N ALA A 42 -15.30 -4.02 -10.19
CA ALA A 42 -15.73 -5.33 -9.70
C ALA A 42 -17.28 -5.52 -9.68
N GLY A 43 -17.99 -4.83 -10.59
CA GLY A 43 -19.45 -4.81 -10.61
C GLY A 43 -20.10 -4.16 -9.38
N SER A 44 -19.37 -3.33 -8.65
CA SER A 44 -19.79 -2.71 -7.37
C SER A 44 -20.35 -3.74 -6.37
N SER A 45 -19.72 -4.91 -6.29
CA SER A 45 -20.21 -6.07 -5.55
C SER A 45 -19.31 -6.49 -4.37
N LEU A 46 -18.23 -5.75 -4.12
CA LEU A 46 -17.31 -6.08 -3.04
C LEU A 46 -17.92 -5.72 -1.67
N PRO A 47 -17.86 -6.61 -0.69
CA PRO A 47 -18.30 -6.30 0.66
C PRO A 47 -17.29 -5.33 1.34
N TRP A 48 -17.78 -4.53 2.29
CA TRP A 48 -16.99 -3.50 2.97
C TRP A 48 -15.64 -3.98 3.53
N TRP A 49 -15.60 -5.19 4.08
CA TRP A 49 -14.37 -5.77 4.63
C TRP A 49 -13.35 -6.14 3.54
N ALA A 50 -13.80 -6.56 2.34
CA ALA A 50 -12.92 -6.82 1.21
C ALA A 50 -12.37 -5.52 0.63
N ILE A 51 -13.19 -4.45 0.57
CA ILE A 51 -12.74 -3.10 0.22
C ILE A 51 -11.67 -2.64 1.21
N GLY A 52 -11.92 -2.77 2.52
CA GLY A 52 -10.96 -2.41 3.56
C GLY A 52 -9.65 -3.18 3.44
N ALA A 53 -9.69 -4.49 3.25
CA ALA A 53 -8.51 -5.31 3.03
C ALA A 53 -7.74 -4.88 1.77
N SER A 54 -8.46 -4.65 0.65
CA SER A 54 -7.82 -4.20 -0.59
C SER A 54 -7.20 -2.81 -0.47
N LEU A 55 -7.79 -1.89 0.30
CA LEU A 55 -7.19 -0.59 0.60
C LEU A 55 -5.90 -0.73 1.41
N ILE A 56 -5.88 -1.59 2.42
CA ILE A 56 -4.68 -1.85 3.23
C ILE A 56 -3.59 -2.46 2.34
N ALA A 57 -3.91 -3.51 1.56
CA ALA A 57 -2.95 -4.14 0.66
C ALA A 57 -2.40 -3.19 -0.40
N ALA A 58 -3.24 -2.32 -0.93
CA ALA A 58 -2.83 -1.33 -1.92
C ALA A 58 -1.90 -0.24 -1.34
N ASN A 59 -2.05 0.06 -0.05
CA ASN A 59 -1.22 1.06 0.62
C ASN A 59 0.11 0.47 1.11
N ILE A 60 0.11 -0.77 1.60
CA ILE A 60 1.33 -1.41 2.10
C ILE A 60 2.09 -2.02 0.92
N SER A 61 3.18 -1.41 0.54
CA SER A 61 4.10 -1.85 -0.51
C SER A 61 5.50 -2.09 0.05
N ALA A 62 6.46 -2.39 -0.83
CA ALA A 62 7.87 -2.44 -0.47
C ALA A 62 8.39 -1.10 0.10
N GLU A 63 7.74 0.02 -0.23
CA GLU A 63 8.07 1.34 0.33
C GLU A 63 7.85 1.37 1.85
N GLN A 64 6.75 0.82 2.36
CA GLN A 64 6.47 0.76 3.79
C GLN A 64 7.39 -0.25 4.48
N ILE A 65 7.57 -1.43 3.91
CA ILE A 65 8.35 -2.49 4.56
C ILE A 65 9.84 -2.14 4.59
N ILE A 66 10.42 -1.63 3.51
CA ILE A 66 11.85 -1.34 3.42
C ILE A 66 12.13 0.13 3.75
N GLY A 67 11.41 1.05 3.09
CA GLY A 67 11.66 2.50 3.22
C GLY A 67 11.30 3.01 4.62
N MET A 68 10.08 2.75 5.09
CA MET A 68 9.65 3.22 6.42
C MET A 68 10.35 2.48 7.55
N SER A 69 10.70 1.20 7.40
CA SER A 69 11.51 0.49 8.41
C SER A 69 12.90 1.11 8.53
N GLY A 70 13.52 1.49 7.40
CA GLY A 70 14.80 2.23 7.40
C GLY A 70 14.66 3.59 8.07
N SER A 71 13.63 4.36 7.75
CA SER A 71 13.34 5.64 8.40
C SER A 71 13.04 5.49 9.89
N GLY A 72 12.32 4.43 10.28
CA GLY A 72 12.06 4.10 11.68
C GLY A 72 13.34 3.78 12.45
N TYR A 73 14.28 3.07 11.83
CA TYR A 73 15.60 2.81 12.40
C TYR A 73 16.41 4.10 12.59
N GLU A 74 16.43 4.97 11.58
CA GLU A 74 17.22 6.22 11.59
C GLU A 74 16.58 7.30 12.48
N ILE A 75 15.28 7.57 12.30
CA ILE A 75 14.58 8.70 12.94
C ILE A 75 13.83 8.25 14.20
N GLY A 76 13.24 7.07 14.20
CA GLY A 76 12.39 6.57 15.26
C GLY A 76 10.90 6.62 14.93
N LEU A 77 10.06 6.63 15.96
CA LEU A 77 8.61 6.51 15.89
C LEU A 77 7.91 7.73 15.27
N ALA A 78 8.62 8.86 15.15
CA ALA A 78 8.09 10.08 14.54
C ALA A 78 7.58 9.85 13.10
N ILE A 79 8.17 8.92 12.35
CA ILE A 79 7.68 8.58 11.01
C ILE A 79 6.24 8.03 11.02
N ALA A 80 5.85 7.33 12.08
CA ALA A 80 4.52 6.77 12.21
C ALA A 80 3.43 7.84 12.36
N SER A 81 3.75 9.02 12.91
CA SER A 81 2.78 10.11 13.06
C SER A 81 2.20 10.57 11.72
N TYR A 82 2.99 10.52 10.66
CA TYR A 82 2.59 10.89 9.31
C TYR A 82 1.56 9.92 8.73
N GLU A 83 1.72 8.63 8.99
CA GLU A 83 0.75 7.60 8.61
C GLU A 83 -0.53 7.65 9.46
N TRP A 84 -0.41 7.92 10.75
CA TRP A 84 -1.57 7.98 11.65
C TRP A 84 -2.53 9.12 11.31
N MET A 85 -2.05 10.21 10.72
CA MET A 85 -2.92 11.27 10.19
C MET A 85 -3.87 10.78 9.09
N ALA A 86 -3.50 9.74 8.37
CA ALA A 86 -4.34 9.13 7.34
C ALA A 86 -5.68 8.64 7.91
N ALA A 87 -5.72 8.19 9.17
CA ALA A 87 -6.96 7.71 9.81
C ALA A 87 -8.04 8.79 9.83
N ILE A 88 -7.68 10.02 10.23
CA ILE A 88 -8.63 11.16 10.26
C ILE A 88 -9.05 11.53 8.84
N THR A 89 -8.11 11.55 7.91
CA THR A 89 -8.40 11.84 6.50
C THR A 89 -9.33 10.81 5.88
N LEU A 90 -9.12 9.52 6.15
CA LEU A 90 -10.01 8.45 5.68
C LEU A 90 -11.44 8.61 6.20
N LEU A 91 -11.61 9.01 7.47
CA LEU A 91 -12.94 9.31 8.02
C LEU A 91 -13.61 10.49 7.30
N ILE A 92 -12.83 11.55 6.98
CA ILE A 92 -13.34 12.71 6.23
C ILE A 92 -13.73 12.28 4.81
N VAL A 93 -12.86 11.55 4.12
CA VAL A 93 -13.12 11.07 2.76
C VAL A 93 -14.32 10.13 2.72
N GLY A 94 -14.39 9.16 3.62
CA GLY A 94 -15.50 8.20 3.70
C GLY A 94 -16.84 8.87 4.00
N LYS A 95 -16.85 9.89 4.86
CA LYS A 95 -18.10 10.56 5.29
C LYS A 95 -18.59 11.62 4.30
N TYR A 96 -17.68 12.38 3.68
CA TYR A 96 -18.05 13.55 2.89
C TYR A 96 -17.81 13.38 1.39
N PHE A 97 -16.67 12.80 0.97
CA PHE A 97 -16.31 12.73 -0.45
C PHE A 97 -16.92 11.50 -1.13
N LEU A 98 -16.80 10.33 -0.50
CA LEU A 98 -17.29 9.09 -1.09
C LEU A 98 -18.80 9.10 -1.42
N PRO A 99 -19.70 9.60 -0.58
CA PRO A 99 -21.12 9.74 -0.94
C PRO A 99 -21.37 10.61 -2.17
N ILE A 100 -20.55 11.66 -2.38
CA ILE A 100 -20.64 12.52 -3.56
C ILE A 100 -20.23 11.73 -4.80
N PHE A 101 -19.12 11.01 -4.74
CA PHE A 101 -18.62 10.23 -5.87
C PHE A 101 -19.59 9.13 -6.27
N LEU A 102 -20.15 8.41 -5.31
CA LEU A 102 -21.16 7.38 -5.57
C LEU A 102 -22.45 7.95 -6.17
N LYS A 103 -22.93 9.10 -5.66
CA LYS A 103 -24.12 9.79 -6.19
C LYS A 103 -23.96 10.20 -7.65
N HIS A 104 -22.76 10.66 -8.03
CA HIS A 104 -22.45 11.10 -9.39
C HIS A 104 -21.96 9.98 -10.30
N LYS A 105 -21.93 8.73 -9.82
CA LYS A 105 -21.47 7.55 -10.58
C LYS A 105 -20.11 7.78 -11.24
N ILE A 106 -19.16 8.27 -10.46
CA ILE A 106 -17.82 8.59 -10.96
C ILE A 106 -17.00 7.30 -11.03
N TYR A 107 -16.37 7.04 -12.17
CA TYR A 107 -15.45 5.93 -12.37
C TYR A 107 -14.00 6.34 -12.14
N THR A 108 -13.66 7.60 -12.46
CA THR A 108 -12.29 8.09 -12.36
C THR A 108 -12.26 9.52 -11.83
N MET A 109 -11.18 9.88 -11.13
CA MET A 109 -11.02 11.25 -10.64
C MET A 109 -10.92 12.29 -11.75
N PRO A 110 -10.24 12.05 -12.90
CA PRO A 110 -10.32 12.95 -14.02
C PRO A 110 -11.74 13.19 -14.55
N GLN A 111 -12.62 12.16 -14.52
CA GLN A 111 -14.03 12.32 -14.88
C GLN A 111 -14.79 13.24 -13.91
N PHE A 112 -14.49 13.16 -12.62
CA PHE A 112 -15.05 14.10 -11.64
C PHE A 112 -14.67 15.55 -11.96
N LEU A 113 -13.41 15.77 -12.32
CA LEU A 113 -12.93 17.10 -12.70
C LEU A 113 -13.58 17.60 -14.00
N GLU A 114 -13.86 16.72 -14.96
CA GLU A 114 -14.62 17.07 -16.17
C GLU A 114 -16.04 17.55 -15.84
N GLN A 115 -16.74 16.86 -14.94
CA GLN A 115 -18.08 17.27 -14.51
C GLN A 115 -18.10 18.61 -13.76
N ARG A 116 -16.99 18.94 -13.07
CA ARG A 116 -16.86 20.17 -12.27
C ARG A 116 -16.34 21.36 -13.07
N TYR A 117 -15.48 21.10 -14.04
CA TYR A 117 -14.78 22.10 -14.85
C TYR A 117 -15.07 21.88 -16.35
N ASP A 118 -14.11 21.26 -17.07
CA ASP A 118 -14.25 20.96 -18.49
C ASP A 118 -13.41 19.74 -18.92
N HIS A 119 -13.56 19.37 -20.20
CA HIS A 119 -12.83 18.26 -20.80
C HIS A 119 -11.30 18.48 -20.82
N ARG A 120 -10.83 19.74 -20.93
CA ARG A 120 -9.38 20.03 -20.96
C ARG A 120 -8.73 19.72 -19.63
N VAL A 121 -9.38 20.08 -18.52
CA VAL A 121 -8.92 19.75 -17.17
C VAL A 121 -8.85 18.23 -16.97
N ARG A 122 -9.84 17.49 -17.46
CA ARG A 122 -9.81 16.01 -17.46
C ARG A 122 -8.56 15.47 -18.15
N VAL A 123 -8.29 15.91 -19.39
CA VAL A 123 -7.16 15.43 -20.19
C VAL A 123 -5.83 15.74 -19.52
N VAL A 124 -5.64 17.01 -19.09
CA VAL A 124 -4.40 17.43 -18.41
C VAL A 124 -4.15 16.60 -17.15
N MET A 125 -5.18 16.41 -16.32
CA MET A 125 -5.04 15.61 -15.09
C MET A 125 -4.83 14.14 -15.37
N ALA A 126 -5.46 13.58 -16.41
CA ALA A 126 -5.22 12.19 -16.79
C ALA A 126 -3.78 11.96 -17.26
N VAL A 127 -3.24 12.84 -18.08
CA VAL A 127 -1.84 12.76 -18.54
C VAL A 127 -0.87 12.95 -17.36
N PHE A 128 -1.14 13.91 -16.49
CA PHE A 128 -0.33 14.16 -15.29
C PHE A 128 -0.28 12.92 -14.38
N TRP A 129 -1.43 12.36 -14.03
CA TRP A 129 -1.48 11.16 -13.19
C TRP A 129 -0.85 9.94 -13.86
N LEU A 130 -1.05 9.77 -15.17
CA LEU A 130 -0.40 8.69 -15.91
C LEU A 130 1.13 8.81 -15.82
N ALA A 131 1.67 10.01 -16.00
CA ALA A 131 3.10 10.27 -15.86
C ALA A 131 3.59 9.97 -14.43
N VAL A 132 2.87 10.42 -13.39
CA VAL A 132 3.22 10.13 -11.99
C VAL A 132 3.18 8.62 -11.72
N TYR A 133 2.17 7.90 -12.18
CA TYR A 133 2.09 6.47 -11.96
C TYR A 133 3.23 5.71 -12.65
N VAL A 134 3.57 6.05 -13.89
CA VAL A 134 4.63 5.35 -14.64
C VAL A 134 6.01 5.72 -14.13
N PHE A 135 6.33 7.01 -14.05
CA PHE A 135 7.71 7.45 -13.78
C PHE A 135 8.05 7.53 -12.30
N VAL A 136 7.08 7.61 -11.41
CA VAL A 136 7.33 7.69 -9.97
C VAL A 136 6.88 6.41 -9.28
N ASN A 137 5.57 6.14 -9.21
CA ASN A 137 5.05 5.06 -8.38
C ASN A 137 5.49 3.68 -8.85
N LEU A 138 5.30 3.36 -10.14
CA LEU A 138 5.66 2.05 -10.67
C LEU A 138 7.17 1.82 -10.60
N THR A 139 7.97 2.85 -10.90
CA THR A 139 9.42 2.78 -10.80
C THR A 139 9.88 2.52 -9.37
N ALA A 140 9.34 3.25 -8.38
CA ALA A 140 9.67 3.08 -6.98
C ALA A 140 9.29 1.67 -6.47
N VAL A 141 8.07 1.21 -6.75
CA VAL A 141 7.59 -0.10 -6.31
C VAL A 141 8.38 -1.24 -6.95
N LEU A 142 8.66 -1.19 -8.26
CA LEU A 142 9.45 -2.21 -8.93
C LEU A 142 10.89 -2.24 -8.42
N TRP A 143 11.50 -1.07 -8.21
CA TRP A 143 12.87 -0.98 -7.73
C TRP A 143 13.01 -1.51 -6.30
N LEU A 144 12.15 -1.08 -5.38
CA LEU A 144 12.16 -1.55 -3.99
C LEU A 144 11.77 -3.03 -3.87
N GLY A 145 10.81 -3.49 -4.67
CA GLY A 145 10.46 -4.91 -4.73
C GLY A 145 11.61 -5.78 -5.23
N ALA A 146 12.31 -5.33 -6.29
CA ALA A 146 13.50 -6.01 -6.79
C ALA A 146 14.67 -5.97 -5.79
N LEU A 147 14.82 -4.88 -5.03
CA LEU A 147 15.80 -4.78 -3.95
C LEU A 147 15.53 -5.81 -2.86
N ALA A 148 14.26 -6.01 -2.48
CA ALA A 148 13.89 -7.07 -1.55
C ALA A 148 14.28 -8.46 -2.08
N ILE A 149 13.95 -8.77 -3.33
CA ILE A 149 14.30 -10.04 -3.98
C ILE A 149 15.83 -10.21 -4.05
N ASN A 150 16.55 -9.16 -4.41
CA ASN A 150 18.01 -9.19 -4.44
C ASN A 150 18.62 -9.47 -3.07
N THR A 151 18.12 -8.77 -2.03
CA THR A 151 18.63 -8.91 -0.66
C THR A 151 18.36 -10.30 -0.07
N ILE A 152 17.20 -10.87 -0.35
CA ILE A 152 16.78 -12.17 0.20
C ILE A 152 17.31 -13.32 -0.64
N ALA A 153 17.15 -13.23 -1.97
CA ALA A 153 17.39 -14.32 -2.91
C ALA A 153 18.71 -14.20 -3.69
N GLY A 154 19.40 -13.06 -3.60
CA GLY A 154 20.62 -12.83 -4.38
C GLY A 154 20.40 -12.69 -5.89
N VAL A 155 19.14 -12.54 -6.33
CA VAL A 155 18.78 -12.35 -7.74
C VAL A 155 19.17 -10.94 -8.18
N ASP A 156 19.74 -10.81 -9.37
CA ASP A 156 20.07 -9.49 -9.92
C ASP A 156 18.84 -8.58 -10.01
N MET A 157 19.03 -7.30 -9.72
CA MET A 157 17.97 -6.28 -9.67
C MET A 157 17.13 -6.22 -10.95
N MET A 158 17.79 -6.33 -12.12
CA MET A 158 17.13 -6.26 -13.42
C MET A 158 16.17 -7.45 -13.61
N TYR A 159 16.60 -8.65 -13.28
CA TYR A 159 15.73 -9.84 -13.36
C TYR A 159 14.59 -9.77 -12.34
N GLY A 160 14.85 -9.24 -11.13
CA GLY A 160 13.81 -8.99 -10.14
C GLY A 160 12.74 -8.02 -10.65
N MET A 161 13.12 -6.89 -11.22
CA MET A 161 12.20 -5.91 -11.81
C MET A 161 11.40 -6.49 -12.97
N LEU A 162 12.06 -7.22 -13.89
CA LEU A 162 11.38 -7.86 -15.03
C LEU A 162 10.36 -8.90 -14.55
N PHE A 163 10.74 -9.74 -13.59
CA PHE A 163 9.84 -10.74 -13.00
C PHE A 163 8.60 -10.07 -12.38
N LEU A 164 8.79 -9.07 -11.52
CA LEU A 164 7.68 -8.36 -10.87
C LEU A 164 6.78 -7.66 -11.89
N GLY A 165 7.37 -7.00 -12.90
CA GLY A 165 6.63 -6.31 -13.95
C GLY A 165 5.77 -7.26 -14.79
N VAL A 166 6.37 -8.34 -15.29
CA VAL A 166 5.68 -9.33 -16.11
C VAL A 166 4.60 -10.07 -15.31
N PHE A 167 4.92 -10.47 -14.07
CA PHE A 167 3.99 -11.15 -13.19
C PHE A 167 2.76 -10.28 -12.87
N SER A 168 3.00 -9.01 -12.48
CA SER A 168 1.93 -8.07 -12.16
C SER A 168 1.05 -7.77 -13.38
N LEU A 169 1.67 -7.58 -14.56
CA LEU A 169 0.95 -7.35 -15.81
C LEU A 169 0.07 -8.55 -16.16
N ALA A 170 0.63 -9.76 -16.11
CA ALA A 170 -0.08 -10.97 -16.52
C ALA A 170 -1.35 -11.20 -15.68
N TYR A 171 -1.24 -11.09 -14.35
CA TYR A 171 -2.39 -11.36 -13.50
C TYR A 171 -3.42 -10.22 -13.49
N SER A 172 -2.97 -8.96 -13.63
CA SER A 172 -3.86 -7.80 -13.66
C SER A 172 -4.69 -7.72 -14.94
N LEU A 173 -4.08 -8.01 -16.09
CA LEU A 173 -4.80 -8.01 -17.37
C LEU A 173 -5.93 -9.05 -17.41
N TYR A 174 -5.71 -10.21 -16.79
CA TYR A 174 -6.70 -11.29 -16.82
C TYR A 174 -7.84 -11.07 -15.81
N GLY A 175 -7.53 -10.61 -14.62
CA GLY A 175 -8.45 -10.68 -13.49
C GLY A 175 -9.29 -9.43 -13.23
N GLY A 176 -8.86 -8.25 -13.68
CA GLY A 176 -9.49 -6.98 -13.32
C GLY A 176 -9.45 -6.68 -11.81
N LEU A 177 -10.21 -5.67 -11.38
CA LEU A 177 -10.21 -5.22 -9.98
C LEU A 177 -10.71 -6.28 -8.99
N LYS A 178 -11.68 -7.11 -9.40
CA LYS A 178 -12.25 -8.13 -8.52
C LYS A 178 -11.23 -9.20 -8.12
N ALA A 179 -10.42 -9.66 -9.08
CA ALA A 179 -9.37 -10.63 -8.78
C ALA A 179 -8.29 -10.02 -7.90
N VAL A 180 -7.88 -8.78 -8.19
CA VAL A 180 -6.90 -8.04 -7.36
C VAL A 180 -7.42 -7.92 -5.93
N ALA A 181 -8.63 -7.43 -5.72
CA ALA A 181 -9.20 -7.25 -4.37
C ALA A 181 -9.30 -8.57 -3.58
N MET A 182 -9.62 -9.69 -4.24
CA MET A 182 -9.70 -10.98 -3.56
C MET A 182 -8.32 -11.55 -3.21
N THR A 183 -7.30 -11.33 -4.04
CA THR A 183 -5.91 -11.69 -3.70
C THR A 183 -5.33 -10.77 -2.62
N ASP A 184 -5.73 -9.50 -2.61
CA ASP A 184 -5.33 -8.52 -1.60
C ASP A 184 -5.69 -8.98 -0.17
N ILE A 185 -6.82 -9.66 0.01
CA ILE A 185 -7.25 -10.19 1.31
C ILE A 185 -6.19 -11.15 1.89
N ILE A 186 -5.68 -12.06 1.07
CA ILE A 186 -4.65 -13.02 1.49
C ILE A 186 -3.36 -12.27 1.81
N GLN A 187 -2.98 -11.30 0.97
CA GLN A 187 -1.79 -10.50 1.16
C GLN A 187 -1.84 -9.72 2.47
N VAL A 188 -2.98 -9.09 2.80
CA VAL A 188 -3.16 -8.37 4.06
C VAL A 188 -3.00 -9.29 5.27
N VAL A 189 -3.59 -10.47 5.24
CA VAL A 189 -3.43 -11.45 6.33
C VAL A 189 -1.96 -11.81 6.53
N LEU A 190 -1.26 -12.12 5.43
CA LEU A 190 0.17 -12.44 5.49
C LEU A 190 1.03 -11.26 5.94
N LEU A 191 0.73 -10.04 5.48
CA LEU A 191 1.44 -8.82 5.89
C LEU A 191 1.26 -8.54 7.39
N VAL A 192 0.04 -8.64 7.90
CA VAL A 192 -0.25 -8.40 9.32
C VAL A 192 0.42 -9.46 10.19
N LEU A 193 0.24 -10.74 9.86
CA LEU A 193 0.85 -11.82 10.61
C LEU A 193 2.38 -11.79 10.54
N GLY A 194 2.95 -11.53 9.35
CA GLY A 194 4.39 -11.37 9.16
C GLY A 194 4.96 -10.18 9.93
N GLY A 195 4.28 -9.04 9.91
CA GLY A 195 4.68 -7.85 10.66
C GLY A 195 4.64 -8.08 12.18
N LEU A 196 3.59 -8.72 12.69
CA LEU A 196 3.49 -9.08 14.11
C LEU A 196 4.58 -10.10 14.52
N PHE A 197 4.82 -11.11 13.69
CA PHE A 197 5.88 -12.08 13.93
C PHE A 197 7.27 -11.44 13.93
N LEU A 198 7.54 -10.54 12.97
CA LEU A 198 8.80 -9.80 12.91
C LEU A 198 8.99 -8.92 14.14
N SER A 199 7.95 -8.20 14.55
CA SER A 199 7.98 -7.35 15.75
C SER A 199 8.21 -8.18 17.02
N TYR A 200 7.54 -9.32 17.12
CA TYR A 200 7.74 -10.27 18.23
C TYR A 200 9.19 -10.76 18.31
N THR A 201 9.72 -11.24 17.18
CA THR A 201 11.09 -11.78 17.15
C THR A 201 12.14 -10.72 17.41
N ALA A 202 11.97 -9.50 16.85
CA ALA A 202 12.89 -8.38 17.08
C ALA A 202 12.91 -7.94 18.55
N LEU A 203 11.74 -7.77 19.18
CA LEU A 203 11.68 -7.40 20.59
C LEU A 203 12.21 -8.51 21.52
N ASN A 204 11.93 -9.76 21.19
CA ASN A 204 12.46 -10.87 21.97
C ASN A 204 14.00 -10.97 21.86
N LEU A 205 14.55 -10.68 20.69
CA LEU A 205 16.01 -10.62 20.48
C LEU A 205 16.65 -9.49 21.27
N ILE A 206 16.04 -8.30 21.26
CA ILE A 206 16.51 -7.14 22.06
C ILE A 206 16.46 -7.44 23.55
N GLY A 207 15.47 -8.23 23.99
CA GLY A 207 15.31 -8.69 25.37
C GLY A 207 16.16 -9.90 25.74
N ASP A 208 17.15 -10.32 24.94
CA ASP A 208 17.98 -11.50 25.16
C ASP A 208 17.18 -12.79 25.44
N GLY A 209 16.02 -12.92 24.78
CA GLY A 209 15.11 -14.06 24.95
C GLY A 209 14.18 -14.00 26.18
N ASN A 210 14.21 -12.92 26.96
CA ASN A 210 13.38 -12.73 28.16
C ASN A 210 11.95 -12.23 27.85
N GLY A 211 11.55 -12.24 26.57
CA GLY A 211 10.22 -11.90 26.11
C GLY A 211 10.07 -10.44 25.63
N ILE A 212 8.94 -10.20 24.95
CA ILE A 212 8.68 -8.93 24.25
C ILE A 212 8.58 -7.71 25.19
N ILE A 213 8.05 -7.88 26.39
CA ILE A 213 7.90 -6.80 27.37
C ILE A 213 9.28 -6.34 27.85
N HIS A 214 10.18 -7.29 28.13
CA HIS A 214 11.54 -6.96 28.52
C HIS A 214 12.29 -6.26 27.39
N GLY A 215 12.19 -6.77 26.15
CA GLY A 215 12.80 -6.13 24.99
C GLY A 215 12.26 -4.72 24.70
N PHE A 216 10.97 -4.50 24.88
CA PHE A 216 10.37 -3.17 24.74
C PHE A 216 10.86 -2.22 25.80
N ASN A 217 10.92 -2.63 27.06
CA ASN A 217 11.46 -1.81 28.15
C ASN A 217 12.94 -1.47 27.94
N GLU A 218 13.72 -2.45 27.49
CA GLU A 218 15.13 -2.24 27.18
C GLU A 218 15.31 -1.22 26.05
N LEU A 219 14.53 -1.35 24.99
CA LEU A 219 14.55 -0.45 23.83
C LEU A 219 14.17 0.99 24.23
N THR A 220 13.08 1.16 24.99
CA THR A 220 12.62 2.47 25.45
C THR A 220 13.57 3.12 26.45
N THR A 221 14.30 2.33 27.22
CA THR A 221 15.30 2.82 28.19
C THR A 221 16.60 3.24 27.50
N ARG A 222 17.04 2.47 26.49
CA ARG A 222 18.30 2.75 25.78
C ARG A 222 18.17 3.86 24.74
N LEU A 223 17.02 4.01 24.13
CA LEU A 223 16.79 4.92 22.99
C LEU A 223 15.49 5.71 23.18
N PRO A 224 15.32 6.46 24.29
CA PRO A 224 14.07 7.17 24.57
C PRO A 224 13.72 8.19 23.47
N GLU A 225 14.71 8.83 22.87
CA GLU A 225 14.54 9.80 21.78
C GLU A 225 13.94 9.20 20.51
N LYS A 226 14.03 7.88 20.31
CA LYS A 226 13.40 7.21 19.18
C LYS A 226 11.89 7.01 19.33
N PHE A 227 11.35 7.29 20.52
CA PHE A 227 9.92 7.17 20.80
C PHE A 227 9.16 8.50 20.71
N ASP A 228 9.84 9.58 20.40
CA ASP A 228 9.21 10.87 20.15
C ASP A 228 8.37 10.78 18.86
N MET A 229 7.05 10.98 19.00
CA MET A 229 6.11 10.96 17.86
C MET A 229 6.15 12.26 17.05
N ILE A 230 6.60 13.36 17.66
CA ILE A 230 6.71 14.68 17.04
C ILE A 230 8.09 15.23 17.39
N LEU A 231 8.90 15.44 16.36
CA LEU A 231 10.26 15.95 16.56
C LEU A 231 10.24 17.42 16.95
N SER A 232 11.10 17.78 17.91
CA SER A 232 11.41 19.17 18.26
C SER A 232 12.40 19.78 17.25
N GLU A 233 12.47 21.12 17.21
CA GLU A 233 13.40 21.86 16.33
C GLU A 233 14.87 21.53 16.58
N ASP A 234 15.20 21.10 17.81
CA ASP A 234 16.56 20.71 18.22
C ASP A 234 16.97 19.31 17.71
N SER A 235 16.00 18.52 17.18
CA SER A 235 16.30 17.19 16.65
C SER A 235 17.16 17.27 15.38
N PRO A 236 18.22 16.45 15.25
CA PRO A 236 19.03 16.39 14.04
C PRO A 236 18.23 15.99 12.80
N HIS A 237 17.11 15.28 13.00
CA HIS A 237 16.22 14.80 11.94
C HIS A 237 15.05 15.74 11.63
N TYR A 238 14.93 16.89 12.33
CA TYR A 238 13.83 17.84 12.15
C TYR A 238 13.67 18.34 10.70
N LYS A 239 14.78 18.55 9.99
CA LYS A 239 14.74 18.99 8.59
C LYS A 239 14.18 17.92 7.64
N SER A 240 14.41 16.65 7.94
CA SER A 240 13.92 15.52 7.15
C SER A 240 12.47 15.20 7.46
N LEU A 241 12.06 15.37 8.72
CA LEU A 241 10.72 15.11 9.20
C LEU A 241 10.25 16.27 10.10
N PRO A 242 9.85 17.42 9.52
CA PRO A 242 9.40 18.55 10.30
C PRO A 242 8.23 18.20 11.22
N GLY A 243 8.25 18.74 12.44
CA GLY A 243 7.31 18.38 13.48
C GLY A 243 5.89 18.91 13.26
N ILE A 244 5.33 19.54 14.28
CA ILE A 244 3.92 19.93 14.35
C ILE A 244 3.46 20.85 13.20
N SER A 245 4.35 21.70 12.70
CA SER A 245 4.05 22.65 11.62
C SER A 245 3.63 21.94 10.32
N VAL A 246 4.29 20.86 9.96
CA VAL A 246 3.94 20.07 8.77
C VAL A 246 2.72 19.19 9.02
N LEU A 247 2.62 18.60 10.21
CA LEU A 247 1.45 17.80 10.59
C LEU A 247 0.15 18.61 10.55
N ILE A 248 0.15 19.84 11.06
CA ILE A 248 -1.04 20.72 11.01
C ILE A 248 -1.24 21.33 9.61
N GLY A 249 -0.16 21.58 8.87
CA GLY A 249 -0.18 22.25 7.58
C GLY A 249 -0.22 21.32 6.37
N GLY A 250 0.93 21.13 5.73
CA GLY A 250 1.04 20.46 4.42
C GLY A 250 0.58 19.02 4.36
N MET A 251 0.67 18.27 5.47
CA MET A 251 0.27 16.86 5.53
C MET A 251 -1.22 16.63 5.25
N TRP A 252 -2.10 17.57 5.59
CA TRP A 252 -3.52 17.48 5.26
C TRP A 252 -3.76 17.50 3.76
N ILE A 253 -3.05 18.35 3.03
CA ILE A 253 -3.18 18.44 1.57
C ILE A 253 -2.70 17.14 0.95
N MET A 254 -1.56 16.61 1.40
CA MET A 254 -1.01 15.36 0.89
C MET A 254 -1.92 14.18 1.18
N ASN A 255 -2.40 14.04 2.41
CA ASN A 255 -3.30 12.96 2.80
C ASN A 255 -4.67 13.04 2.09
N LEU A 256 -5.26 14.23 1.96
CA LEU A 256 -6.51 14.40 1.22
C LEU A 256 -6.33 14.09 -0.28
N SER A 257 -5.21 14.49 -0.88
CA SER A 257 -4.87 14.15 -2.26
C SER A 257 -4.72 12.64 -2.43
N TYR A 258 -3.99 11.98 -1.54
CA TYR A 258 -3.75 10.54 -1.63
C TYR A 258 -5.00 9.71 -1.39
N TRP A 259 -5.70 9.94 -0.28
CA TRP A 259 -6.85 9.11 0.12
C TRP A 259 -8.15 9.50 -0.57
N GLY A 260 -8.31 10.78 -0.97
CA GLY A 260 -9.54 11.30 -1.53
C GLY A 260 -9.56 11.43 -3.06
N PHE A 261 -8.39 11.57 -3.72
CA PHE A 261 -8.33 11.89 -5.14
C PHE A 261 -7.38 11.00 -5.94
N ASN A 262 -6.63 10.12 -5.30
CA ASN A 262 -5.78 9.18 -6.01
C ASN A 262 -6.63 8.06 -6.62
N GLN A 263 -6.48 7.87 -7.94
CA GLN A 263 -7.33 6.95 -8.71
C GLN A 263 -7.30 5.52 -8.18
N TYR A 264 -6.13 4.95 -7.93
CA TYR A 264 -6.04 3.54 -7.55
C TYR A 264 -6.57 3.25 -6.13
N ILE A 265 -6.66 4.27 -5.27
CA ILE A 265 -7.27 4.20 -3.95
C ILE A 265 -8.80 4.33 -4.06
N ILE A 266 -9.28 5.41 -4.69
CA ILE A 266 -10.71 5.69 -4.80
C ILE A 266 -11.44 4.63 -5.62
N GLN A 267 -10.82 4.09 -6.65
CA GLN A 267 -11.41 3.03 -7.47
C GLN A 267 -11.83 1.81 -6.65
N ARG A 268 -11.06 1.45 -5.61
CA ARG A 268 -11.41 0.35 -4.70
C ARG A 268 -12.61 0.67 -3.82
N THR A 269 -12.76 1.93 -3.43
CA THR A 269 -13.91 2.35 -2.60
C THR A 269 -15.21 2.48 -3.39
N LEU A 270 -15.12 2.58 -4.73
CA LEU A 270 -16.25 2.63 -5.65
C LEU A 270 -16.68 1.23 -6.12
N ALA A 271 -15.91 0.20 -5.81
CA ALA A 271 -16.17 -1.20 -6.15
C ALA A 271 -17.13 -1.84 -5.11
#